data_f7f25cbf04f2aed8872a95cb4b6bf7cd
#
_entry.id   f7f25cbf04f2aed8872a95cb4b6bf7cd
#
_cell.length_a   1.000
_cell.length_b   1.000
_cell.length_c   1.000
_cell.angle_alpha   90.00
_cell.angle_beta   90.00
_cell.angle_gamma   90.00
#
_symmetry.space_group_name_H-M   'P 1'
#
loop_
_entity.id
_entity.type
_entity.pdbx_description
1 polymer ?
#
loop_
_entity_poly.entity_id
_entity_poly.type
_entity_poly.pdbx_seq_one_letter_code
_entity_poly.pdbx_strand_id
1 'polypeptide(L)'
;MKHKTIITILLALIALTGHGEIKCHVVGTVADGVKRQTFYVAQQGTADDDDAKWTEIKVKDGRFALDIEAETTEMYEIIEDHKEGGHFALFLVENDTLHISITPDDEGARLDVVAGGPEQEKWLEMQRMSKGLFGQEAEMIESKLDSLEDNDLLDTPEGRKLVQAHDSLKARIDAWMKAYKADHPMLYGLLYLEVGMLYAYDDINEARPYLDEYHQLYEHLFPKHPAHRRIALKELGLQLQPGQPYFNDYEAATADGEKVSVGTLYRGRVTLIIMWASWCNSCRGHAKLQIPLYEKYHDAGLNVVAIAREWNMNSFRLAMERDKYPWPSLVDYQDRFGVWEKHAKKNGSGKFLLIDRDGTILSTSFDAQELEPIIKKALNIE
;
A
#
# COMPACT_ATOMS: atom_id res chain seq x y z
N MET A 1 51.48 -50.60 8.27
CA MET A 1 50.91 -49.37 8.81
C MET A 1 49.89 -48.84 7.80
N LYS A 2 48.63 -48.96 8.12
CA LYS A 2 47.52 -48.59 7.21
C LYS A 2 47.02 -47.20 7.58
N HIS A 3 47.18 -46.21 6.68
CA HIS A 3 46.58 -44.91 6.82
C HIS A 3 45.09 -45.00 6.48
N LYS A 4 44.23 -44.73 7.45
CA LYS A 4 42.79 -44.49 7.24
C LYS A 4 42.58 -43.04 6.89
N THR A 5 42.22 -42.77 5.64
CA THR A 5 41.74 -41.50 5.17
C THR A 5 40.28 -41.33 5.63
N ILE A 6 40.04 -40.41 6.54
CA ILE A 6 38.69 -39.99 6.95
C ILE A 6 38.21 -38.98 5.93
N ILE A 7 37.24 -39.39 5.10
CA ILE A 7 36.50 -38.47 4.21
C ILE A 7 35.37 -37.87 5.06
N THR A 8 35.54 -36.60 5.43
CA THR A 8 34.48 -35.80 6.04
C THR A 8 33.56 -35.35 4.94
N ILE A 9 32.41 -35.99 4.82
CA ILE A 9 31.32 -35.50 3.94
C ILE A 9 30.67 -34.31 4.63
N LEU A 10 30.96 -33.11 4.12
CA LEU A 10 30.25 -31.91 4.47
C LEU A 10 28.86 -31.96 3.81
N LEU A 11 27.85 -32.41 4.57
CA LEU A 11 26.45 -32.24 4.18
C LEU A 11 26.11 -30.79 4.28
N ALA A 12 26.15 -30.09 3.13
CA ALA A 12 25.50 -28.81 3.00
C ALA A 12 23.98 -29.04 3.13
N LEU A 13 23.44 -28.72 4.31
CA LEU A 13 22.00 -28.52 4.46
C LEU A 13 21.62 -27.30 3.60
N ILE A 14 21.24 -27.56 2.36
CA ILE A 14 20.40 -26.63 1.62
C ILE A 14 19.05 -26.70 2.35
N ALA A 15 18.81 -25.70 3.19
CA ALA A 15 17.46 -25.43 3.65
C ALA A 15 16.65 -25.04 2.41
N LEU A 16 16.04 -26.02 1.78
CA LEU A 16 14.90 -25.82 0.93
C LEU A 16 13.81 -25.24 1.85
N THR A 17 13.73 -23.94 1.92
CA THR A 17 12.52 -23.26 2.35
C THR A 17 11.48 -23.57 1.28
N GLY A 18 10.81 -24.71 1.43
CA GLY A 18 9.62 -25.01 0.67
C GLY A 18 8.57 -23.97 1.06
N HIS A 19 8.47 -22.91 0.31
CA HIS A 19 7.28 -22.10 0.27
C HIS A 19 6.23 -23.01 -0.36
N GLY A 20 5.25 -23.44 0.43
CA GLY A 20 4.13 -24.19 -0.08
C GLY A 20 3.39 -23.29 -1.08
N GLU A 21 3.41 -23.66 -2.33
CA GLU A 21 2.67 -22.96 -3.38
C GLU A 21 1.17 -23.11 -3.07
N ILE A 22 0.50 -22.00 -2.80
CA ILE A 22 -0.95 -21.96 -2.61
C ILE A 22 -1.60 -22.04 -3.98
N LYS A 23 -2.59 -22.94 -4.13
CA LYS A 23 -3.40 -23.10 -5.33
C LYS A 23 -4.87 -22.97 -4.95
N CYS A 24 -5.47 -21.88 -5.35
CA CYS A 24 -6.89 -21.60 -5.14
C CYS A 24 -7.65 -21.83 -6.44
N HIS A 25 -8.67 -22.69 -6.39
CA HIS A 25 -9.58 -22.88 -7.51
C HIS A 25 -10.82 -22.00 -7.35
N VAL A 26 -10.90 -20.91 -8.10
CA VAL A 26 -12.02 -19.97 -8.03
C VAL A 26 -13.09 -20.40 -9.03
N VAL A 27 -14.30 -20.62 -8.55
CA VAL A 27 -15.48 -20.93 -9.38
C VAL A 27 -16.59 -19.93 -9.13
N GLY A 28 -17.25 -19.50 -10.19
CA GLY A 28 -18.32 -18.53 -10.08
C GLY A 28 -19.56 -18.92 -10.87
N THR A 29 -20.71 -18.49 -10.35
CA THR A 29 -22.01 -18.54 -11.03
C THR A 29 -22.51 -17.14 -11.29
N VAL A 30 -23.02 -16.90 -12.48
CA VAL A 30 -23.58 -15.62 -12.92
C VAL A 30 -25.05 -15.83 -13.22
N ALA A 31 -25.91 -15.14 -12.49
CA ALA A 31 -27.36 -15.27 -12.64
C ALA A 31 -27.86 -14.62 -13.96
N ASP A 32 -29.00 -15.08 -14.41
CA ASP A 32 -29.70 -14.46 -15.51
C ASP A 32 -30.03 -13.00 -15.22
N GLY A 33 -29.82 -12.11 -16.18
CA GLY A 33 -30.04 -10.67 -16.03
C GLY A 33 -28.78 -9.86 -15.80
N VAL A 34 -27.66 -10.47 -15.40
CA VAL A 34 -26.36 -9.81 -15.37
C VAL A 34 -25.91 -9.51 -16.81
N LYS A 35 -25.79 -8.23 -17.13
CA LYS A 35 -25.45 -7.78 -18.49
C LYS A 35 -23.99 -8.01 -18.84
N ARG A 36 -23.10 -7.86 -17.85
CA ARG A 36 -21.65 -7.98 -18.02
C ARG A 36 -21.24 -9.46 -18.04
N GLN A 37 -20.40 -9.82 -19.02
CA GLN A 37 -19.90 -11.19 -19.21
C GLN A 37 -18.37 -11.29 -19.04
N THR A 38 -17.75 -10.21 -18.58
CA THR A 38 -16.31 -10.12 -18.32
C THR A 38 -16.09 -9.45 -16.98
N PHE A 39 -15.26 -10.05 -16.15
CA PHE A 39 -14.84 -9.55 -14.86
C PHE A 39 -13.31 -9.59 -14.79
N TYR A 40 -12.74 -8.94 -13.81
CA TYR A 40 -11.30 -8.85 -13.64
C TYR A 40 -10.91 -9.22 -12.22
N VAL A 41 -9.78 -9.91 -12.07
CA VAL A 41 -9.26 -10.29 -10.75
C VAL A 41 -7.81 -9.86 -10.63
N ALA A 42 -7.42 -9.32 -9.47
CA ALA A 42 -6.05 -8.99 -9.12
C ALA A 42 -5.79 -9.20 -7.63
N GLN A 43 -4.51 -9.35 -7.26
CA GLN A 43 -4.09 -9.31 -5.86
C GLN A 43 -4.20 -7.88 -5.34
N GLN A 44 -4.81 -7.71 -4.17
CA GLN A 44 -4.84 -6.42 -3.48
C GLN A 44 -3.44 -5.98 -3.04
N GLY A 45 -3.23 -4.65 -3.02
CA GLY A 45 -1.93 -4.07 -2.69
C GLY A 45 -0.91 -4.08 -3.83
N THR A 46 -1.27 -4.69 -4.99
CA THR A 46 -0.52 -4.53 -6.24
C THR A 46 -1.26 -3.62 -7.23
N ALA A 47 -2.50 -3.29 -6.94
CA ALA A 47 -3.39 -2.52 -7.82
C ALA A 47 -2.98 -1.04 -8.01
N ASP A 48 -2.20 -0.47 -7.08
CA ASP A 48 -1.66 0.89 -7.17
C ASP A 48 -0.42 1.01 -8.06
N ASP A 49 0.14 -0.12 -8.52
CA ASP A 49 1.19 -0.11 -9.52
C ASP A 49 0.54 -0.02 -10.90
N ASP A 50 1.02 0.88 -11.77
CA ASP A 50 0.66 0.93 -13.21
C ASP A 50 0.85 -0.45 -13.91
N ASP A 51 1.50 -1.38 -13.22
CA ASP A 51 1.77 -2.77 -13.60
C ASP A 51 0.83 -3.79 -12.93
N ALA A 52 -0.26 -3.38 -12.28
CA ALA A 52 -1.23 -4.32 -11.69
C ALA A 52 -1.68 -5.35 -12.74
N LYS A 53 -1.37 -6.61 -12.49
CA LYS A 53 -1.71 -7.69 -13.43
C LYS A 53 -3.15 -8.12 -13.21
N TRP A 54 -4.05 -7.41 -13.85
CA TRP A 54 -5.44 -7.83 -13.94
C TRP A 54 -5.59 -9.05 -14.83
N THR A 55 -6.19 -10.10 -14.30
CA THR A 55 -6.55 -11.29 -15.06
C THR A 55 -8.01 -11.18 -15.48
N GLU A 56 -8.24 -11.23 -16.79
CA GLU A 56 -9.58 -11.21 -17.37
C GLU A 56 -10.30 -12.55 -17.15
N ILE A 57 -11.53 -12.49 -16.67
CA ILE A 57 -12.41 -13.64 -16.46
C ILE A 57 -13.58 -13.55 -17.44
N LYS A 58 -13.73 -14.54 -18.30
CA LYS A 58 -14.85 -14.64 -19.23
C LYS A 58 -15.91 -15.61 -18.72
N VAL A 59 -17.13 -15.13 -18.66
CA VAL A 59 -18.29 -15.96 -18.32
C VAL A 59 -18.72 -16.78 -19.54
N LYS A 60 -18.94 -18.06 -19.34
CA LYS A 60 -19.50 -18.97 -20.35
C LYS A 60 -20.63 -19.77 -19.73
N ASP A 61 -21.79 -19.73 -20.36
CA ASP A 61 -22.98 -20.45 -19.92
C ASP A 61 -23.34 -20.17 -18.44
N GLY A 62 -23.24 -18.88 -18.03
CA GLY A 62 -23.53 -18.44 -16.67
C GLY A 62 -22.51 -18.91 -15.61
N ARG A 63 -21.29 -19.30 -16.01
CA ARG A 63 -20.24 -19.80 -15.12
C ARG A 63 -18.87 -19.32 -15.52
N PHE A 64 -17.95 -19.32 -14.56
CA PHE A 64 -16.51 -19.16 -14.81
C PHE A 64 -15.71 -20.00 -13.83
N ALA A 65 -14.47 -20.28 -14.19
CA ALA A 65 -13.47 -20.87 -13.30
C ALA A 65 -12.08 -20.35 -13.67
N LEU A 66 -11.22 -20.17 -12.66
CA LEU A 66 -9.81 -19.88 -12.85
C LEU A 66 -9.01 -20.43 -11.66
N ASP A 67 -7.73 -20.72 -11.88
CA ASP A 67 -6.80 -21.09 -10.83
C ASP A 67 -5.90 -19.88 -10.51
N ILE A 68 -5.70 -19.61 -9.22
CA ILE A 68 -4.79 -18.59 -8.73
C ILE A 68 -3.69 -19.27 -7.92
N GLU A 69 -2.44 -18.96 -8.23
CA GLU A 69 -1.27 -19.43 -7.49
C GLU A 69 -0.65 -18.26 -6.71
N ALA A 70 -0.30 -18.50 -5.44
CA ALA A 70 0.31 -17.52 -4.55
C ALA A 70 1.36 -18.17 -3.64
N GLU A 71 2.32 -17.38 -3.15
CA GLU A 71 3.33 -17.87 -2.20
C GLU A 71 2.77 -18.01 -0.78
N THR A 72 1.83 -17.16 -0.42
CA THR A 72 1.12 -17.15 0.88
C THR A 72 -0.35 -16.86 0.64
N THR A 73 -1.18 -17.09 1.68
CA THR A 73 -2.57 -16.63 1.65
C THR A 73 -2.61 -15.11 1.57
N GLU A 74 -3.17 -14.57 0.51
CA GLU A 74 -3.26 -13.14 0.23
C GLU A 74 -4.69 -12.73 -0.11
N MET A 75 -4.97 -11.45 0.02
CA MET A 75 -6.26 -10.88 -0.37
C MET A 75 -6.26 -10.52 -1.85
N TYR A 76 -7.32 -10.92 -2.53
CA TYR A 76 -7.59 -10.60 -3.93
C TYR A 76 -8.93 -9.91 -4.03
N GLU A 77 -9.11 -9.19 -5.12
CA GLU A 77 -10.41 -8.64 -5.50
C GLU A 77 -10.86 -9.17 -6.86
N ILE A 78 -12.16 -9.31 -7.01
CA ILE A 78 -12.84 -9.44 -8.31
C ILE A 78 -13.70 -8.21 -8.51
N ILE A 79 -13.64 -7.61 -9.69
CA ILE A 79 -14.33 -6.34 -10.02
C ILE A 79 -14.97 -6.43 -11.40
N GLU A 80 -16.05 -5.67 -11.61
CA GLU A 80 -16.73 -5.57 -12.89
C GLU A 80 -15.86 -4.92 -13.97
N ASP A 81 -15.20 -3.83 -13.64
CA ASP A 81 -14.29 -3.12 -14.57
C ASP A 81 -13.17 -2.38 -13.82
N HIS A 82 -11.95 -2.79 -14.06
CA HIS A 82 -10.80 -2.21 -13.38
C HIS A 82 -10.43 -0.80 -13.88
N LYS A 83 -11.01 -0.33 -15.00
CA LYS A 83 -10.78 1.02 -15.56
C LYS A 83 -11.89 1.99 -15.22
N GLU A 84 -13.12 1.52 -15.21
CA GLU A 84 -14.31 2.34 -14.98
C GLU A 84 -14.83 2.22 -13.54
N GLY A 85 -14.32 1.24 -12.77
CA GLY A 85 -14.83 0.89 -11.45
C GLY A 85 -16.01 -0.07 -11.52
N GLY A 86 -16.89 0.00 -10.56
CA GLY A 86 -18.07 -0.89 -10.42
C GLY A 86 -18.01 -1.68 -9.12
N HIS A 87 -18.95 -2.61 -8.97
CA HIS A 87 -18.99 -3.47 -7.79
C HIS A 87 -17.82 -4.44 -7.76
N PHE A 88 -17.30 -4.69 -6.58
CA PHE A 88 -16.20 -5.63 -6.35
C PHE A 88 -16.45 -6.50 -5.12
N ALA A 89 -15.72 -7.62 -5.03
CA ALA A 89 -15.67 -8.45 -3.83
C ALA A 89 -14.23 -8.79 -3.48
N LEU A 90 -13.92 -8.72 -2.19
CA LEU A 90 -12.63 -9.15 -1.65
C LEU A 90 -12.70 -10.59 -1.15
N PHE A 91 -11.62 -11.35 -1.38
CA PHE A 91 -11.54 -12.74 -0.96
C PHE A 91 -10.10 -13.17 -0.67
N LEU A 92 -9.95 -14.26 0.07
CA LEU A 92 -8.65 -14.87 0.33
C LEU A 92 -8.35 -15.98 -0.69
N VAL A 93 -7.11 -15.99 -1.17
CA VAL A 93 -6.54 -17.07 -1.95
C VAL A 93 -5.90 -18.08 -1.00
N GLU A 94 -6.56 -19.24 -0.84
CA GLU A 94 -6.17 -20.35 0.03
C GLU A 94 -6.06 -21.65 -0.78
N ASN A 95 -5.44 -22.70 -0.23
CA ASN A 95 -5.42 -24.05 -0.85
C ASN A 95 -6.80 -24.71 -0.79
N ASP A 96 -7.78 -24.12 -1.43
CA ASP A 96 -9.16 -24.60 -1.44
C ASP A 96 -9.90 -24.10 -2.68
N THR A 97 -11.20 -24.42 -2.77
CA THR A 97 -12.10 -23.89 -3.79
C THR A 97 -12.87 -22.72 -3.24
N LEU A 98 -12.75 -21.58 -3.91
CA LEU A 98 -13.51 -20.36 -3.63
C LEU A 98 -14.75 -20.31 -4.52
N HIS A 99 -15.89 -20.02 -3.94
CA HIS A 99 -17.17 -19.89 -4.64
C HIS A 99 -17.65 -18.45 -4.65
N ILE A 100 -17.93 -17.92 -5.84
CA ILE A 100 -18.43 -16.55 -6.04
C ILE A 100 -19.81 -16.64 -6.71
N SER A 101 -20.76 -15.84 -6.23
CA SER A 101 -22.07 -15.65 -6.84
C SER A 101 -22.18 -14.22 -7.37
N ILE A 102 -22.57 -14.08 -8.63
CA ILE A 102 -22.79 -12.78 -9.27
C ILE A 102 -24.28 -12.70 -9.64
N THR A 103 -24.95 -11.71 -9.10
CA THR A 103 -26.39 -11.47 -9.28
C THR A 103 -26.63 -10.09 -9.87
N PRO A 104 -27.73 -9.85 -10.60
CA PRO A 104 -28.05 -8.52 -11.08
C PRO A 104 -28.34 -7.57 -9.91
N ASP A 105 -27.89 -6.33 -10.08
CA ASP A 105 -28.15 -5.21 -9.21
C ASP A 105 -28.65 -4.01 -10.03
N ASP A 106 -29.27 -3.03 -9.41
CA ASP A 106 -29.83 -1.85 -10.08
C ASP A 106 -28.72 -1.04 -10.79
N GLU A 107 -27.53 -0.99 -10.22
CA GLU A 107 -26.36 -0.25 -10.74
C GLU A 107 -25.38 -1.13 -11.54
N GLY A 108 -25.60 -2.45 -11.63
CA GLY A 108 -24.67 -3.34 -12.34
C GLY A 108 -24.80 -4.80 -11.93
N ALA A 109 -23.78 -5.33 -11.27
CA ALA A 109 -23.77 -6.69 -10.77
C ALA A 109 -23.23 -6.76 -9.34
N ARG A 110 -23.98 -7.38 -8.45
CA ARG A 110 -23.52 -7.67 -7.10
C ARG A 110 -22.65 -8.93 -7.09
N LEU A 111 -21.48 -8.83 -6.52
CA LEU A 111 -20.50 -9.90 -6.39
C LEU A 111 -20.41 -10.34 -4.93
N ASP A 112 -20.77 -11.59 -4.64
CA ASP A 112 -20.75 -12.15 -3.29
C ASP A 112 -19.82 -13.38 -3.23
N VAL A 113 -18.90 -13.41 -2.26
CA VAL A 113 -18.18 -14.63 -1.89
C VAL A 113 -19.08 -15.46 -1.00
N VAL A 114 -19.40 -16.68 -1.44
CA VAL A 114 -20.40 -17.54 -0.76
C VAL A 114 -19.80 -18.71 0.01
N ALA A 115 -18.60 -19.15 -0.37
CA ALA A 115 -17.81 -20.15 0.35
C ALA A 115 -16.34 -20.06 -0.03
N GLY A 116 -15.45 -20.54 0.82
CA GLY A 116 -14.00 -20.55 0.57
C GLY A 116 -13.23 -21.43 1.53
N GLY A 117 -11.94 -21.22 1.64
CA GLY A 117 -11.07 -21.92 2.57
C GLY A 117 -11.33 -21.54 4.04
N PRO A 118 -10.60 -22.19 5.00
CA PRO A 118 -10.87 -22.01 6.42
C PRO A 118 -10.79 -20.58 6.96
N GLU A 119 -9.87 -19.76 6.45
CA GLU A 119 -9.77 -18.37 6.88
C GLU A 119 -10.85 -17.49 6.24
N GLN A 120 -11.22 -17.77 4.98
CA GLN A 120 -12.35 -17.13 4.31
C GLN A 120 -13.66 -17.44 5.05
N GLU A 121 -13.89 -18.68 5.46
CA GLU A 121 -15.12 -19.08 6.19
C GLU A 121 -15.27 -18.39 7.53
N LYS A 122 -14.18 -18.12 8.27
CA LYS A 122 -14.23 -17.32 9.52
C LYS A 122 -14.80 -15.92 9.28
N TRP A 123 -14.39 -15.30 8.18
CA TRP A 123 -14.91 -13.98 7.80
C TRP A 123 -16.38 -14.05 7.40
N LEU A 124 -16.75 -15.02 6.58
CA LEU A 124 -18.14 -15.21 6.15
C LEU A 124 -19.05 -15.52 7.34
N GLU A 125 -18.59 -16.27 8.33
CA GLU A 125 -19.33 -16.53 9.56
C GLU A 125 -19.59 -15.24 10.34
N MET A 126 -18.55 -14.41 10.53
CA MET A 126 -18.70 -13.10 11.18
C MET A 126 -19.72 -12.23 10.43
N GLN A 127 -19.67 -12.18 9.09
CA GLN A 127 -20.64 -11.42 8.29
C GLN A 127 -22.06 -11.95 8.48
N ARG A 128 -22.27 -13.29 8.44
CA ARG A 128 -23.58 -13.91 8.70
C ARG A 128 -24.12 -13.55 10.08
N MET A 129 -23.26 -13.56 11.11
CA MET A 129 -23.65 -13.17 12.47
C MET A 129 -24.01 -11.68 12.55
N SER A 130 -23.20 -10.80 11.96
CA SER A 130 -23.46 -9.36 11.88
C SER A 130 -24.80 -9.09 11.18
N LYS A 131 -25.05 -9.71 10.05
CA LYS A 131 -26.32 -9.61 9.32
C LYS A 131 -27.50 -10.13 10.16
N GLY A 132 -27.33 -11.21 10.90
CA GLY A 132 -28.35 -11.72 11.82
C GLY A 132 -28.70 -10.77 12.95
N LEU A 133 -27.72 -10.01 13.45
CA LEU A 133 -27.91 -9.07 14.58
C LEU A 133 -28.45 -7.71 14.13
N PHE A 134 -27.99 -7.20 13.00
CA PHE A 134 -28.19 -5.81 12.59
C PHE A 134 -28.93 -5.66 11.24
N GLY A 135 -29.00 -6.72 10.43
CA GLY A 135 -29.44 -6.63 9.03
C GLY A 135 -30.85 -6.09 8.87
N GLN A 136 -31.80 -6.49 9.72
CA GLN A 136 -33.17 -5.99 9.65
C GLN A 136 -33.28 -4.48 9.94
N GLU A 137 -32.50 -4.00 10.91
CA GLU A 137 -32.44 -2.56 11.25
C GLU A 137 -31.74 -1.78 10.13
N ALA A 138 -30.68 -2.34 9.54
CA ALA A 138 -29.95 -1.75 8.41
C ALA A 138 -30.87 -1.60 7.18
N GLU A 139 -31.48 -2.68 6.72
CA GLU A 139 -32.40 -2.66 5.57
C GLU A 139 -33.55 -1.65 5.74
N MET A 140 -34.09 -1.52 6.95
CA MET A 140 -35.14 -0.55 7.24
C MET A 140 -34.65 0.90 7.17
N ILE A 141 -33.42 1.18 7.65
CA ILE A 141 -32.84 2.53 7.62
C ILE A 141 -32.42 2.88 6.19
N GLU A 142 -31.71 2.00 5.52
CA GLU A 142 -31.23 2.20 4.14
C GLU A 142 -32.39 2.46 3.17
N SER A 143 -33.41 1.59 3.16
CA SER A 143 -34.58 1.80 2.29
C SER A 143 -35.30 3.13 2.48
N LYS A 144 -35.26 3.69 3.71
CA LYS A 144 -35.83 5.01 3.97
C LYS A 144 -34.89 6.14 3.55
N LEU A 145 -33.56 5.96 3.71
CA LEU A 145 -32.56 6.92 3.25
C LEU A 145 -32.64 7.06 1.74
N ASP A 146 -32.65 5.94 0.99
CA ASP A 146 -32.78 5.94 -0.46
C ASP A 146 -34.02 6.71 -0.90
N SER A 147 -35.18 6.43 -0.26
CA SER A 147 -36.43 7.14 -0.56
C SER A 147 -36.39 8.64 -0.26
N LEU A 148 -35.61 9.09 0.75
CA LEU A 148 -35.45 10.52 1.06
C LEU A 148 -34.43 11.17 0.11
N GLU A 149 -33.39 10.46 -0.27
CA GLU A 149 -32.38 10.92 -1.22
C GLU A 149 -32.99 11.14 -2.61
N ASP A 150 -33.74 10.18 -3.12
CA ASP A 150 -34.49 10.27 -4.40
C ASP A 150 -35.43 11.48 -4.49
N ASN A 151 -35.85 12.02 -3.34
CA ASN A 151 -36.74 13.17 -3.26
C ASN A 151 -36.06 14.46 -2.75
N ASP A 152 -34.73 14.52 -2.66
CA ASP A 152 -33.94 15.65 -2.12
C ASP A 152 -34.34 16.05 -0.68
N LEU A 153 -34.76 15.09 0.15
CA LEU A 153 -35.28 15.34 1.51
C LEU A 153 -34.29 15.04 2.64
N LEU A 154 -33.06 14.68 2.35
CA LEU A 154 -32.03 14.37 3.37
C LEU A 154 -31.75 15.55 4.33
N ASP A 155 -31.82 16.78 3.84
CA ASP A 155 -31.61 17.99 4.64
C ASP A 155 -32.82 18.39 5.51
N THR A 156 -33.92 17.67 5.47
CA THR A 156 -35.06 17.90 6.34
C THR A 156 -34.76 17.44 7.77
N PRO A 157 -35.55 17.88 8.79
CA PRO A 157 -35.39 17.38 10.15
C PRO A 157 -35.53 15.84 10.24
N GLU A 158 -36.38 15.24 9.40
CA GLU A 158 -36.57 13.79 9.33
C GLU A 158 -35.35 13.12 8.69
N GLY A 159 -34.85 13.63 7.57
CA GLY A 159 -33.65 13.11 6.89
C GLY A 159 -32.42 13.14 7.81
N ARG A 160 -32.13 14.29 8.45
CA ARG A 160 -31.05 14.38 9.42
C ARG A 160 -31.15 13.41 10.58
N LYS A 161 -32.35 13.18 11.09
CA LYS A 161 -32.59 12.18 12.15
C LYS A 161 -32.29 10.75 11.68
N LEU A 162 -32.64 10.46 10.42
CA LEU A 162 -32.41 9.13 9.84
C LEU A 162 -30.90 8.92 9.56
N VAL A 163 -30.20 9.94 9.07
CA VAL A 163 -28.73 9.92 8.92
C VAL A 163 -28.05 9.66 10.27
N GLN A 164 -28.47 10.33 11.34
CA GLN A 164 -27.97 10.06 12.70
C GLN A 164 -28.24 8.63 13.16
N ALA A 165 -29.41 8.05 12.82
CA ALA A 165 -29.72 6.67 13.14
C ALA A 165 -28.82 5.70 12.38
N HIS A 166 -28.55 5.96 11.09
CA HIS A 166 -27.61 5.20 10.28
C HIS A 166 -26.19 5.25 10.86
N ASP A 167 -25.67 6.44 11.20
CA ASP A 167 -24.35 6.59 11.80
C ASP A 167 -24.23 5.86 13.14
N SER A 168 -25.28 5.92 13.96
CA SER A 168 -25.34 5.19 15.23
C SER A 168 -25.34 3.67 15.02
N LEU A 169 -26.07 3.18 14.02
CA LEU A 169 -26.08 1.75 13.67
C LEU A 169 -24.72 1.31 13.18
N LYS A 170 -24.10 2.07 12.27
CA LYS A 170 -22.76 1.81 11.77
C LYS A 170 -21.74 1.71 12.91
N ALA A 171 -21.75 2.67 13.84
CA ALA A 171 -20.86 2.65 15.01
C ALA A 171 -21.08 1.39 15.89
N ARG A 172 -22.32 0.92 16.03
CA ARG A 172 -22.64 -0.33 16.77
C ARG A 172 -22.12 -1.56 16.06
N ILE A 173 -22.26 -1.63 14.72
CA ILE A 173 -21.74 -2.71 13.90
C ILE A 173 -20.23 -2.76 14.01
N ASP A 174 -19.53 -1.62 13.83
CA ASP A 174 -18.08 -1.52 13.90
C ASP A 174 -17.54 -1.96 15.28
N ALA A 175 -18.17 -1.50 16.35
CA ALA A 175 -17.82 -1.90 17.71
C ALA A 175 -18.01 -3.41 17.94
N TRP A 176 -19.11 -3.99 17.45
CA TRP A 176 -19.35 -5.43 17.54
C TRP A 176 -18.34 -6.23 16.72
N MET A 177 -18.07 -5.81 15.48
CA MET A 177 -17.08 -6.48 14.61
C MET A 177 -15.68 -6.43 15.21
N LYS A 178 -15.30 -5.30 15.79
CA LYS A 178 -14.01 -5.16 16.50
C LYS A 178 -13.91 -6.10 17.71
N ALA A 179 -14.96 -6.18 18.53
CA ALA A 179 -15.01 -7.10 19.65
C ALA A 179 -14.96 -8.57 19.19
N TYR A 180 -15.72 -8.91 18.14
CA TYR A 180 -15.70 -10.26 17.57
C TYR A 180 -14.31 -10.65 17.06
N LYS A 181 -13.63 -9.78 16.32
CA LYS A 181 -12.26 -10.01 15.81
C LYS A 181 -11.24 -10.17 16.95
N ALA A 182 -11.42 -9.49 18.08
CA ALA A 182 -10.55 -9.65 19.25
C ALA A 182 -10.67 -11.04 19.88
N ASP A 183 -11.88 -11.60 19.93
CA ASP A 183 -12.13 -12.93 20.47
C ASP A 183 -11.86 -14.06 19.43
N HIS A 184 -11.96 -13.74 18.13
CA HIS A 184 -11.84 -14.66 17.02
C HIS A 184 -10.87 -14.11 15.97
N PRO A 185 -9.56 -14.06 16.27
CA PRO A 185 -8.58 -13.51 15.33
C PRO A 185 -8.55 -14.32 14.03
N MET A 186 -8.60 -13.62 12.90
CA MET A 186 -8.65 -14.19 11.55
C MET A 186 -7.69 -13.47 10.62
N LEU A 187 -7.04 -14.20 9.72
CA LEU A 187 -6.09 -13.64 8.76
C LEU A 187 -6.76 -12.60 7.82
N TYR A 188 -8.01 -12.85 7.45
CA TYR A 188 -8.80 -11.87 6.68
C TYR A 188 -8.81 -10.48 7.34
N GLY A 189 -8.94 -10.42 8.67
CA GLY A 189 -8.93 -9.16 9.41
C GLY A 189 -7.61 -8.40 9.27
N LEU A 190 -6.46 -9.09 9.37
CA LEU A 190 -5.15 -8.49 9.17
C LEU A 190 -5.01 -7.90 7.74
N LEU A 191 -5.38 -8.68 6.73
CA LEU A 191 -5.25 -8.26 5.33
C LEU A 191 -6.26 -7.17 4.98
N TYR A 192 -7.45 -7.18 5.56
CA TYR A 192 -8.43 -6.10 5.40
C TYR A 192 -7.94 -4.76 5.96
N LEU A 193 -7.24 -4.77 7.11
CA LEU A 193 -6.62 -3.56 7.64
C LEU A 193 -5.52 -3.03 6.73
N GLU A 194 -4.70 -3.93 6.16
CA GLU A 194 -3.70 -3.54 5.17
C GLU A 194 -4.33 -2.85 3.95
N VAL A 195 -5.40 -3.43 3.39
CA VAL A 195 -6.15 -2.84 2.28
C VAL A 195 -6.72 -1.46 2.66
N GLY A 196 -7.33 -1.33 3.83
CA GLY A 196 -7.83 -0.05 4.32
C GLY A 196 -6.75 1.02 4.42
N MET A 197 -5.56 0.66 4.88
CA MET A 197 -4.41 1.57 4.91
C MET A 197 -3.90 1.97 3.52
N LEU A 198 -4.02 1.09 2.52
CA LEU A 198 -3.70 1.42 1.14
C LEU A 198 -4.65 2.48 0.59
N TYR A 199 -5.96 2.32 0.81
CA TYR A 199 -6.98 3.28 0.38
C TYR A 199 -6.94 4.61 1.13
N ALA A 200 -6.35 4.66 2.33
CA ALA A 200 -6.09 5.91 3.04
C ALA A 200 -4.98 6.76 2.38
N TYR A 201 -4.36 6.27 1.32
CA TYR A 201 -3.24 6.89 0.61
C TYR A 201 -2.14 7.36 1.58
N ASP A 202 -1.80 8.65 1.56
CA ASP A 202 -0.78 9.24 2.45
C ASP A 202 -1.40 10.10 3.58
N ASP A 203 -2.72 10.02 3.81
CA ASP A 203 -3.38 10.72 4.92
C ASP A 203 -3.32 9.88 6.20
N ILE A 204 -2.54 10.37 7.18
CA ILE A 204 -2.39 9.72 8.48
C ILE A 204 -3.72 9.67 9.26
N ASN A 205 -4.62 10.64 9.07
CA ASN A 205 -5.88 10.65 9.81
C ASN A 205 -6.84 9.58 9.28
N GLU A 206 -6.84 9.34 7.98
CA GLU A 206 -7.59 8.26 7.35
C GLU A 206 -6.98 6.89 7.67
N ALA A 207 -5.66 6.78 7.71
CA ALA A 207 -4.96 5.52 8.03
C ALA A 207 -5.02 5.15 9.53
N ARG A 208 -5.11 6.14 10.43
CA ARG A 208 -5.04 5.94 11.89
C ARG A 208 -6.01 4.89 12.44
N PRO A 209 -7.29 4.84 12.07
CA PRO A 209 -8.21 3.82 12.61
C PRO A 209 -7.73 2.38 12.29
N TYR A 210 -7.16 2.15 11.11
CA TYR A 210 -6.63 0.85 10.70
C TYR A 210 -5.34 0.52 11.43
N LEU A 211 -4.43 1.49 11.60
CA LEU A 211 -3.20 1.33 12.37
C LEU A 211 -3.47 1.03 13.85
N ASP A 212 -4.38 1.77 14.47
CA ASP A 212 -4.76 1.56 15.87
C ASP A 212 -5.35 0.16 16.09
N GLU A 213 -6.21 -0.31 15.18
CA GLU A 213 -6.74 -1.67 15.24
C GLU A 213 -5.64 -2.71 14.99
N TYR A 214 -4.73 -2.48 14.04
CA TYR A 214 -3.59 -3.34 13.79
C TYR A 214 -2.72 -3.52 15.04
N HIS A 215 -2.26 -2.45 15.65
CA HIS A 215 -1.43 -2.51 16.85
C HIS A 215 -2.15 -3.13 18.04
N GLN A 216 -3.47 -2.89 18.17
CA GLN A 216 -4.25 -3.43 19.25
C GLN A 216 -4.53 -4.93 19.13
N LEU A 217 -4.80 -5.43 17.91
CA LEU A 217 -5.31 -6.79 17.72
C LEU A 217 -4.38 -7.71 16.92
N TYR A 218 -3.59 -7.19 15.98
CA TYR A 218 -2.93 -8.02 14.97
C TYR A 218 -1.40 -8.01 15.00
N GLU A 219 -0.76 -7.03 15.63
CA GLU A 219 0.70 -6.87 15.61
C GLU A 219 1.48 -8.15 15.99
N HIS A 220 0.91 -8.97 16.87
CA HIS A 220 1.54 -10.23 17.34
C HIS A 220 0.88 -11.50 16.79
N LEU A 221 -0.17 -11.37 15.99
CA LEU A 221 -0.85 -12.49 15.34
C LEU A 221 -0.25 -12.74 13.95
N PHE A 222 -0.25 -13.98 13.50
CA PHE A 222 0.31 -14.36 12.19
C PHE A 222 1.75 -13.86 11.94
N PRO A 223 2.71 -14.04 12.87
CA PRO A 223 3.98 -13.29 12.92
C PRO A 223 4.92 -13.54 11.72
N LYS A 224 4.63 -14.54 10.89
CA LYS A 224 5.39 -14.84 9.67
C LYS A 224 4.76 -14.26 8.41
N HIS A 225 3.57 -13.67 8.51
CA HIS A 225 2.86 -13.17 7.34
C HIS A 225 3.51 -11.89 6.81
N PRO A 226 3.76 -11.77 5.49
CA PRO A 226 4.46 -10.61 4.90
C PRO A 226 3.68 -9.29 5.02
N ALA A 227 2.37 -9.32 5.30
CA ALA A 227 1.55 -8.14 5.56
C ALA A 227 2.11 -7.24 6.66
N HIS A 228 2.70 -7.81 7.74
CA HIS A 228 3.31 -7.02 8.80
C HIS A 228 4.41 -6.09 8.29
N ARG A 229 5.25 -6.59 7.38
CA ARG A 229 6.29 -5.76 6.77
C ARG A 229 5.69 -4.67 5.89
N ARG A 230 4.65 -4.98 5.12
CA ARG A 230 3.98 -4.00 4.24
C ARG A 230 3.29 -2.91 5.06
N ILE A 231 2.60 -3.30 6.15
CA ILE A 231 1.98 -2.35 7.10
C ILE A 231 3.03 -1.47 7.76
N ALA A 232 4.13 -2.04 8.26
CA ALA A 232 5.21 -1.25 8.87
C ALA A 232 5.85 -0.27 7.89
N LEU A 233 5.99 -0.64 6.61
CA LEU A 233 6.47 0.28 5.56
C LEU A 233 5.45 1.39 5.28
N LYS A 234 4.17 1.09 5.24
CA LYS A 234 3.11 2.10 5.06
C LYS A 234 3.09 3.07 6.23
N GLU A 235 3.14 2.58 7.46
CA GLU A 235 3.21 3.40 8.67
C GLU A 235 4.45 4.32 8.67
N LEU A 236 5.61 3.78 8.30
CA LEU A 236 6.82 4.57 8.13
C LEU A 236 6.63 5.69 7.09
N GLY A 237 5.96 5.37 5.96
CA GLY A 237 5.65 6.36 4.92
C GLY A 237 4.78 7.50 5.41
N LEU A 238 3.80 7.19 6.25
CA LEU A 238 2.91 8.17 6.87
C LEU A 238 3.63 9.09 7.87
N GLN A 239 4.74 8.64 8.45
CA GLN A 239 5.59 9.47 9.32
C GLN A 239 6.48 10.44 8.52
N LEU A 240 6.70 10.22 7.22
CA LEU A 240 7.51 11.11 6.37
C LEU A 240 6.68 12.29 5.82
N GLN A 241 6.06 13.05 6.72
CA GLN A 241 5.19 14.19 6.43
C GLN A 241 5.72 15.48 7.07
N PRO A 242 5.34 16.66 6.57
CA PRO A 242 5.72 17.94 7.15
C PRO A 242 5.37 18.00 8.65
N GLY A 243 6.31 18.51 9.45
CA GLY A 243 6.20 18.59 10.90
C GLY A 243 6.68 17.35 11.65
N GLN A 244 6.96 16.24 10.97
CA GLN A 244 7.50 15.02 11.59
C GLN A 244 9.03 14.98 11.53
N PRO A 245 9.70 14.27 12.46
CA PRO A 245 11.14 14.08 12.40
C PRO A 245 11.53 13.14 11.25
N TYR A 246 12.59 13.51 10.55
CA TYR A 246 13.19 12.64 9.56
C TYR A 246 14.24 11.73 10.22
N PHE A 247 14.27 10.45 9.84
CA PHE A 247 15.28 9.50 10.34
C PHE A 247 16.64 9.74 9.70
N ASN A 248 17.72 9.35 10.41
CA ASN A 248 19.09 9.67 10.02
C ASN A 248 20.06 8.47 10.10
N ASP A 249 19.55 7.27 10.16
CA ASP A 249 20.31 6.04 10.43
C ASP A 249 20.38 5.10 9.21
N TYR A 250 20.53 5.66 8.02
CA TYR A 250 20.65 4.87 6.81
C TYR A 250 21.92 5.23 6.01
N GLU A 251 22.26 4.33 5.09
CA GLU A 251 23.48 4.38 4.31
C GLU A 251 23.18 4.37 2.82
N ALA A 252 24.13 4.84 2.04
CA ALA A 252 24.18 4.72 0.58
C ALA A 252 25.66 4.66 0.17
N ALA A 253 25.95 4.55 -1.13
CA ALA A 253 27.32 4.58 -1.62
C ALA A 253 27.60 5.80 -2.50
N THR A 254 28.85 6.22 -2.60
CA THR A 254 29.31 7.13 -3.65
C THR A 254 29.28 6.42 -5.01
N ALA A 255 29.44 7.18 -6.09
CA ALA A 255 29.55 6.61 -7.45
C ALA A 255 30.69 5.58 -7.60
N ASP A 256 31.72 5.69 -6.75
CA ASP A 256 32.90 4.80 -6.71
C ASP A 256 32.73 3.62 -5.75
N GLY A 257 31.55 3.53 -5.08
CA GLY A 257 31.20 2.43 -4.21
C GLY A 257 31.60 2.61 -2.74
N GLU A 258 32.13 3.76 -2.35
CA GLU A 258 32.43 4.06 -0.95
C GLU A 258 31.14 4.25 -0.15
N LYS A 259 31.04 3.55 0.97
CA LYS A 259 29.88 3.58 1.86
C LYS A 259 29.82 4.88 2.66
N VAL A 260 28.67 5.52 2.69
CA VAL A 260 28.43 6.80 3.35
C VAL A 260 27.21 6.70 4.26
N SER A 261 27.33 7.14 5.52
CA SER A 261 26.17 7.36 6.39
C SER A 261 25.48 8.66 5.97
N VAL A 262 24.28 8.56 5.41
CA VAL A 262 23.56 9.72 4.82
C VAL A 262 23.24 10.77 5.88
N GLY A 263 22.93 10.34 7.12
CA GLY A 263 22.70 11.26 8.23
C GLY A 263 23.81 12.25 8.50
N THR A 264 25.06 11.91 8.19
CA THR A 264 26.21 12.82 8.38
C THR A 264 26.22 13.98 7.38
N LEU A 265 25.51 13.83 6.26
CA LEU A 265 25.52 14.81 5.16
C LEU A 265 24.51 15.93 5.38
N TYR A 266 23.47 15.74 6.18
CA TYR A 266 22.39 16.72 6.33
C TYR A 266 22.20 17.24 7.76
N ARG A 267 22.76 16.62 8.80
CA ARG A 267 22.61 17.10 10.18
C ARG A 267 23.06 18.56 10.33
N GLY A 268 22.20 19.35 10.98
CA GLY A 268 22.47 20.78 11.24
C GLY A 268 22.37 21.68 10.01
N ARG A 269 21.85 21.18 8.89
CA ARG A 269 21.71 21.90 7.63
C ARG A 269 20.27 21.87 7.15
N VAL A 270 19.81 22.95 6.54
CA VAL A 270 18.58 22.92 5.72
C VAL A 270 18.89 22.11 4.47
N THR A 271 18.26 20.97 4.30
CA THR A 271 18.66 20.01 3.26
C THR A 271 17.47 19.54 2.46
N LEU A 272 17.60 19.55 1.14
CA LEU A 272 16.68 18.87 0.23
C LEU A 272 17.24 17.48 -0.08
N ILE A 273 16.52 16.44 0.36
CA ILE A 273 16.77 15.05 -0.03
C ILE A 273 16.05 14.81 -1.35
N ILE A 274 16.77 14.31 -2.35
CA ILE A 274 16.25 14.00 -3.69
C ILE A 274 16.48 12.52 -3.97
N MET A 275 15.42 11.74 -3.97
CA MET A 275 15.46 10.35 -4.40
C MET A 275 15.08 10.27 -5.88
N TRP A 276 15.90 9.64 -6.68
CA TRP A 276 15.72 9.57 -8.13
C TRP A 276 16.27 8.28 -8.74
N ALA A 277 16.15 8.10 -10.06
CA ALA A 277 16.76 6.99 -10.79
C ALA A 277 17.08 7.41 -12.22
N SER A 278 18.10 6.81 -12.85
CA SER A 278 18.48 7.12 -14.24
C SER A 278 17.37 6.78 -15.23
N TRP A 279 16.58 5.77 -14.96
CA TRP A 279 15.45 5.30 -15.74
C TRP A 279 14.15 6.07 -15.47
N CYS A 280 14.05 6.84 -14.38
CA CYS A 280 12.87 7.61 -14.02
C CYS A 280 12.89 9.00 -14.67
N ASN A 281 12.25 9.19 -15.79
CA ASN A 281 12.25 10.46 -16.51
C ASN A 281 11.57 11.59 -15.71
N SER A 282 10.47 11.33 -15.03
CA SER A 282 9.78 12.30 -14.17
C SER A 282 10.66 12.73 -13.00
N CYS A 283 11.29 11.78 -12.29
CA CYS A 283 12.19 12.08 -11.18
C CYS A 283 13.35 12.99 -11.63
N ARG A 284 13.93 12.69 -12.78
CA ARG A 284 15.02 13.49 -13.35
C ARG A 284 14.54 14.89 -13.77
N GLY A 285 13.32 14.97 -14.31
CA GLY A 285 12.68 16.25 -14.62
C GLY A 285 12.50 17.10 -13.37
N HIS A 286 11.92 16.54 -12.31
CA HIS A 286 11.72 17.23 -11.04
C HIS A 286 13.04 17.62 -10.37
N ALA A 287 14.07 16.75 -10.40
CA ALA A 287 15.38 17.08 -9.87
C ALA A 287 16.02 18.30 -10.60
N LYS A 288 15.87 18.39 -11.92
CA LYS A 288 16.36 19.54 -12.70
C LYS A 288 15.66 20.84 -12.31
N LEU A 289 14.39 20.82 -11.95
CA LEU A 289 13.67 22.01 -11.48
C LEU A 289 14.26 22.58 -10.18
N GLN A 290 15.04 21.79 -9.43
CA GLN A 290 15.70 22.23 -8.18
C GLN A 290 17.06 22.89 -8.44
N ILE A 291 17.64 22.80 -9.63
CA ILE A 291 18.95 23.39 -9.94
C ILE A 291 18.98 24.91 -9.65
N PRO A 292 18.00 25.71 -10.14
CA PRO A 292 18.01 27.15 -9.85
C PRO A 292 17.87 27.48 -8.35
N LEU A 293 17.13 26.66 -7.58
CA LEU A 293 17.04 26.85 -6.12
C LEU A 293 18.38 26.59 -5.44
N TYR A 294 19.04 25.51 -5.83
CA TYR A 294 20.36 25.17 -5.30
C TYR A 294 21.37 26.27 -5.63
N GLU A 295 21.50 26.68 -6.90
CA GLU A 295 22.43 27.73 -7.32
C GLU A 295 22.16 29.06 -6.60
N LYS A 296 20.91 29.37 -6.30
CA LYS A 296 20.52 30.61 -5.62
C LYS A 296 20.79 30.59 -4.12
N TYR A 297 20.62 29.43 -3.46
CA TYR A 297 20.58 29.36 -2.00
C TYR A 297 21.68 28.50 -1.37
N HIS A 298 22.55 27.80 -2.12
CA HIS A 298 23.56 26.93 -1.53
C HIS A 298 24.59 27.72 -0.72
N ASP A 299 25.03 28.90 -1.18
CA ASP A 299 25.94 29.79 -0.44
C ASP A 299 25.28 30.34 0.84
N ALA A 300 23.96 30.42 0.88
CA ALA A 300 23.19 30.81 2.05
C ALA A 300 22.91 29.63 3.01
N GLY A 301 23.31 28.40 2.65
CA GLY A 301 23.26 27.23 3.51
C GLY A 301 22.24 26.16 3.09
N LEU A 302 21.63 26.26 1.90
CA LEU A 302 20.85 25.14 1.36
C LEU A 302 21.79 24.02 0.94
N ASN A 303 21.56 22.84 1.49
CA ASN A 303 22.25 21.62 1.11
C ASN A 303 21.33 20.72 0.24
N VAL A 304 21.91 19.90 -0.62
CA VAL A 304 21.22 18.85 -1.36
C VAL A 304 21.92 17.52 -1.15
N VAL A 305 21.16 16.50 -0.81
CA VAL A 305 21.61 15.11 -0.77
C VAL A 305 20.75 14.32 -1.75
N ALA A 306 21.31 14.01 -2.90
CA ALA A 306 20.64 13.20 -3.92
C ALA A 306 21.06 11.74 -3.78
N ILE A 307 20.10 10.81 -3.97
CA ILE A 307 20.35 9.37 -3.91
C ILE A 307 19.65 8.72 -5.11
N ALA A 308 20.41 7.98 -5.90
CA ALA A 308 19.89 7.27 -7.07
C ALA A 308 19.66 5.80 -6.74
N ARG A 309 18.49 5.26 -7.11
CA ARG A 309 18.23 3.81 -7.15
C ARG A 309 18.67 3.26 -8.51
N GLU A 310 19.62 2.34 -8.54
CA GLU A 310 20.19 1.91 -9.80
C GLU A 310 20.37 0.41 -9.94
N TRP A 311 20.09 -0.08 -11.13
CA TRP A 311 20.37 -1.44 -11.57
C TRP A 311 21.55 -1.52 -12.54
N ASN A 312 21.97 -0.36 -13.09
CA ASN A 312 23.05 -0.26 -14.05
C ASN A 312 23.85 1.03 -13.84
N MET A 313 25.10 0.90 -13.37
CA MET A 313 25.97 2.04 -13.08
C MET A 313 26.38 2.84 -14.32
N ASN A 314 26.36 2.26 -15.52
CA ASN A 314 26.61 3.03 -16.75
C ASN A 314 25.45 3.96 -17.07
N SER A 315 24.20 3.50 -16.87
CA SER A 315 23.00 4.35 -17.02
C SER A 315 23.03 5.52 -16.04
N PHE A 316 23.43 5.27 -14.78
CA PHE A 316 23.65 6.32 -13.78
C PHE A 316 24.65 7.37 -14.26
N ARG A 317 25.87 6.94 -14.68
CA ARG A 317 26.92 7.87 -15.13
C ARG A 317 26.47 8.71 -16.32
N LEU A 318 25.83 8.09 -17.30
CA LEU A 318 25.27 8.79 -18.47
C LEU A 318 24.18 9.79 -18.10
N ALA A 319 23.34 9.47 -17.10
CA ALA A 319 22.32 10.38 -16.61
C ALA A 319 22.95 11.59 -15.88
N MET A 320 23.95 11.36 -15.03
CA MET A 320 24.69 12.42 -14.34
C MET A 320 25.39 13.35 -15.34
N GLU A 321 26.07 12.81 -16.35
CA GLU A 321 26.72 13.60 -17.40
C GLU A 321 25.73 14.43 -18.22
N ARG A 322 24.60 13.85 -18.60
CA ARG A 322 23.56 14.50 -19.40
C ARG A 322 22.82 15.60 -18.62
N ASP A 323 22.45 15.30 -17.38
CA ASP A 323 21.58 16.18 -16.56
C ASP A 323 22.34 17.26 -15.83
N LYS A 324 23.65 17.08 -15.61
CA LYS A 324 24.59 18.07 -15.04
C LYS A 324 24.13 18.65 -13.69
N TYR A 325 23.69 17.77 -12.79
CA TYR A 325 23.32 18.21 -11.45
C TYR A 325 24.52 18.88 -10.76
N PRO A 326 24.33 20.08 -10.12
CA PRO A 326 25.41 20.79 -9.44
C PRO A 326 25.80 20.19 -8.08
N TRP A 327 25.12 19.12 -7.65
CA TRP A 327 25.38 18.37 -6.42
C TRP A 327 25.81 16.94 -6.73
N PRO A 328 26.58 16.31 -5.83
CA PRO A 328 26.90 14.89 -5.95
C PRO A 328 25.67 14.03 -5.67
N SER A 329 25.58 12.87 -6.35
CA SER A 329 24.56 11.89 -6.08
C SER A 329 25.17 10.62 -5.50
N LEU A 330 24.60 10.17 -4.39
CA LEU A 330 24.84 8.83 -3.85
C LEU A 330 24.03 7.81 -4.66
N VAL A 331 24.34 6.54 -4.47
CA VAL A 331 23.71 5.43 -5.18
C VAL A 331 23.31 4.33 -4.21
N ASP A 332 22.08 3.86 -4.32
CA ASP A 332 21.65 2.57 -3.80
C ASP A 332 21.60 1.57 -4.97
N TYR A 333 22.73 0.91 -5.22
CA TYR A 333 22.87 -0.02 -6.34
C TYR A 333 22.29 -1.37 -5.97
N GLN A 334 21.28 -1.83 -6.74
CA GLN A 334 20.55 -3.09 -6.53
C GLN A 334 19.94 -3.17 -5.12
N ASP A 335 19.43 -2.06 -4.62
CA ASP A 335 18.80 -1.94 -3.29
C ASP A 335 19.65 -2.46 -2.11
N ARG A 336 20.98 -2.41 -2.23
CA ARG A 336 21.90 -2.95 -1.19
C ARG A 336 21.74 -2.29 0.17
N PHE A 337 21.29 -1.05 0.21
CA PHE A 337 21.11 -0.27 1.43
C PHE A 337 19.63 -0.15 1.83
N GLY A 338 18.71 -0.59 0.97
CA GLY A 338 17.28 -0.52 1.21
C GLY A 338 16.75 0.90 1.38
N VAL A 339 17.35 1.88 0.68
CA VAL A 339 16.98 3.30 0.84
C VAL A 339 15.52 3.52 0.47
N TRP A 340 15.07 2.93 -0.62
CA TRP A 340 13.66 3.06 -1.06
C TRP A 340 12.69 2.44 -0.07
N GLU A 341 12.98 1.27 0.44
CA GLU A 341 12.17 0.60 1.45
C GLU A 341 12.05 1.45 2.74
N LYS A 342 13.17 1.99 3.23
CA LYS A 342 13.17 2.90 4.39
C LYS A 342 12.35 4.17 4.20
N HIS A 343 12.12 4.57 2.95
CA HIS A 343 11.27 5.72 2.60
C HIS A 343 9.85 5.32 2.18
N ALA A 344 9.45 4.09 2.49
CA ALA A 344 8.15 3.52 2.14
C ALA A 344 7.84 3.55 0.63
N LYS A 345 8.88 3.42 -0.19
CA LYS A 345 8.77 3.31 -1.64
C LYS A 345 9.21 1.92 -2.06
N LYS A 346 8.26 1.04 -2.37
CA LYS A 346 8.57 -0.30 -2.88
C LYS A 346 8.96 -0.22 -4.36
N ASN A 347 8.11 0.42 -5.14
CA ASN A 347 8.29 0.64 -6.58
C ASN A 347 8.03 2.11 -6.90
N GLY A 348 8.41 2.55 -8.09
CA GLY A 348 7.98 3.83 -8.62
C GLY A 348 8.91 5.01 -8.37
N SER A 349 8.35 6.20 -8.54
CA SER A 349 9.05 7.47 -8.57
C SER A 349 9.77 7.77 -7.27
N GLY A 350 10.79 8.62 -7.36
CA GLY A 350 11.53 9.11 -6.21
C GLY A 350 10.68 9.93 -5.23
N LYS A 351 11.28 10.37 -4.16
CA LYS A 351 10.68 11.20 -3.12
C LYS A 351 11.55 12.44 -2.91
N PHE A 352 10.90 13.57 -2.60
CA PHE A 352 11.57 14.81 -2.25
C PHE A 352 11.21 15.14 -0.80
N LEU A 353 12.21 15.52 -0.01
CA LEU A 353 12.02 15.86 1.40
C LEU A 353 12.89 17.08 1.72
N LEU A 354 12.27 18.20 2.03
CA LEU A 354 12.99 19.35 2.57
C LEU A 354 13.02 19.22 4.09
N ILE A 355 14.22 19.25 4.68
CA ILE A 355 14.46 18.99 6.09
C ILE A 355 15.14 20.20 6.72
N ASP A 356 14.68 20.61 7.91
CA ASP A 356 15.32 21.67 8.69
C ASP A 356 16.58 21.18 9.41
N ARG A 357 17.30 22.10 10.03
CA ARG A 357 18.56 21.86 10.77
C ARG A 357 18.38 20.90 11.95
N ASP A 358 17.21 20.89 12.57
CA ASP A 358 16.86 20.00 13.69
C ASP A 358 16.40 18.61 13.24
N GLY A 359 16.25 18.39 11.92
CA GLY A 359 15.77 17.13 11.36
C GLY A 359 14.27 17.10 11.11
N THR A 360 13.53 18.19 11.33
CA THR A 360 12.10 18.25 11.04
C THR A 360 11.86 18.33 9.53
N ILE A 361 10.95 17.54 9.00
CA ILE A 361 10.51 17.63 7.61
C ILE A 361 9.67 18.90 7.43
N LEU A 362 10.09 19.77 6.52
CA LEU A 362 9.41 21.03 6.19
C LEU A 362 8.44 20.89 5.03
N SER A 363 8.77 20.03 4.06
CA SER A 363 7.96 19.81 2.85
C SER A 363 8.30 18.46 2.20
N THR A 364 7.31 17.90 1.52
CA THR A 364 7.46 16.71 0.65
C THR A 364 7.20 17.05 -0.82
N SER A 365 7.04 18.33 -1.15
CA SER A 365 6.82 18.80 -2.52
C SER A 365 8.08 18.66 -3.38
N PHE A 366 7.88 18.40 -4.65
CA PHE A 366 8.91 18.49 -5.70
C PHE A 366 8.78 19.77 -6.53
N ASP A 367 7.77 20.61 -6.26
CA ASP A 367 7.58 21.87 -6.96
C ASP A 367 8.52 22.95 -6.39
N ALA A 368 9.41 23.45 -7.23
CA ALA A 368 10.37 24.47 -6.86
C ALA A 368 9.70 25.79 -6.39
N GLN A 369 8.52 26.14 -6.91
CA GLN A 369 7.78 27.34 -6.51
C GLN A 369 7.22 27.21 -5.09
N GLU A 370 6.76 26.00 -4.72
CA GLU A 370 6.30 25.72 -3.37
C GLU A 370 7.46 25.64 -2.37
N LEU A 371 8.59 25.07 -2.80
CA LEU A 371 9.77 24.90 -1.95
C LEU A 371 10.47 26.23 -1.66
N GLU A 372 10.54 27.16 -2.61
CA GLU A 372 11.32 28.38 -2.48
C GLU A 372 10.96 29.22 -1.23
N PRO A 373 9.68 29.54 -0.96
CA PRO A 373 9.33 30.32 0.23
C PRO A 373 9.67 29.59 1.53
N ILE A 374 9.55 28.25 1.56
CA ILE A 374 9.89 27.44 2.74
C ILE A 374 11.41 27.45 2.97
N ILE A 375 12.20 27.31 1.90
CA ILE A 375 13.66 27.39 1.94
C ILE A 375 14.11 28.76 2.48
N LYS A 376 13.57 29.86 1.95
CA LYS A 376 13.88 31.22 2.42
C LYS A 376 13.61 31.37 3.91
N LYS A 377 12.46 30.91 4.38
CA LYS A 377 12.09 30.95 5.79
C LYS A 377 13.07 30.12 6.64
N ALA A 378 13.39 28.88 6.23
CA ALA A 378 14.32 28.00 6.96
C ALA A 378 15.75 28.53 7.00
N LEU A 379 16.18 29.27 5.97
CA LEU A 379 17.49 29.91 5.91
C LEU A 379 17.53 31.28 6.59
N ASN A 380 16.38 31.82 7.08
CA ASN A 380 16.22 33.18 7.63
C ASN A 380 16.61 34.27 6.62
N ILE A 381 16.20 34.11 5.36
CA ILE A 381 16.39 35.05 4.27
C ILE A 381 15.06 35.77 4.02
N GLU A 382 15.05 37.09 4.05
CA GLU A 382 13.85 37.92 3.76
C GLU A 382 13.45 37.92 2.28
#